data_68d6eedd81317d2c9fa614d7ca82f863
#
_entry.id   68d6eedd81317d2c9fa614d7ca82f863
#
_cell.length_a   1.000
_cell.length_b   1.000
_cell.length_c   1.000
_cell.angle_alpha   90.00
_cell.angle_beta   90.00
_cell.angle_gamma   90.00
#
_symmetry.space_group_name_H-M   'P 1'
#
loop_
_entity.id
_entity.type
_entity.pdbx_description
1 polymer ?
#
loop_
_entity_poly.entity_id
_entity_poly.type
_entity_poly.pdbx_seq_one_letter_code
_entity_poly.pdbx_strand_id
1 'polypeptide(L)'
;SIALYADAVFNAAEKAFPLSGAEAWLGSFCYTFQLYFDFSGYTDMALGLGLMLGLRLPENFNSPYKSTGIVDFWLRDFLYIPLGGNRAGRLKQYRNLFLTMLIGGAWHGAGWTFMLWGALHGLMLSVNHFFRARIKGSRLEAVLAAAPLRMLTIAFTFLCINACWVVFRALSLDGALRVYTAMFTGPFNAPDGAAAQGLSGASALLAGWLPNHYFQGWQPFALLTLCAVLVWAFPNSREILQGRRDGS
;
A
#
# COMPACT_ATOMS: atom_id res chain seq x y z
N SER A 1 -14.00 -13.34 -2.15
CA SER A 1 -13.43 -12.09 -1.62
C SER A 1 -11.93 -12.07 -1.85
N ILE A 2 -11.36 -10.91 -2.17
CA ILE A 2 -9.92 -10.73 -2.37
C ILE A 2 -9.13 -11.01 -1.07
N ALA A 3 -9.76 -10.82 0.09
CA ALA A 3 -9.21 -11.12 1.41
C ALA A 3 -8.76 -12.57 1.56
N LEU A 4 -9.46 -13.52 0.98
CA LEU A 4 -9.12 -14.94 1.07
C LEU A 4 -7.72 -15.24 0.51
N TYR A 5 -7.32 -14.56 -0.56
CA TYR A 5 -6.00 -14.71 -1.17
C TYR A 5 -4.90 -14.05 -0.33
N ALA A 6 -5.17 -12.88 0.24
CA ALA A 6 -4.26 -12.24 1.19
C ALA A 6 -4.05 -13.12 2.41
N ASP A 7 -5.13 -13.59 3.04
CA ASP A 7 -5.08 -14.43 4.24
C ASP A 7 -4.32 -15.75 3.99
N ALA A 8 -4.51 -16.37 2.82
CA ALA A 8 -3.80 -17.59 2.47
C ALA A 8 -2.28 -17.39 2.48
N VAL A 9 -1.78 -16.32 1.84
CA VAL A 9 -0.35 -16.03 1.74
C VAL A 9 0.25 -15.66 3.10
N PHE A 10 -0.38 -14.77 3.85
CA PHE A 10 0.13 -14.33 5.14
C PHE A 10 0.09 -15.46 6.18
N ASN A 11 -0.95 -16.29 6.19
CA ASN A 11 -1.02 -17.45 7.06
C ASN A 11 0.02 -18.52 6.69
N ALA A 12 0.31 -18.70 5.40
CA ALA A 12 1.39 -19.59 4.96
C ALA A 12 2.76 -19.09 5.46
N ALA A 13 3.02 -17.78 5.34
CA ALA A 13 4.24 -17.16 5.83
C ALA A 13 4.42 -17.36 7.35
N GLU A 14 3.37 -17.16 8.15
CA GLU A 14 3.44 -17.40 9.60
C GLU A 14 3.75 -18.86 9.95
N LYS A 15 3.19 -19.81 9.20
CA LYS A 15 3.42 -21.26 9.40
C LYS A 15 4.69 -21.78 8.73
N ALA A 16 5.50 -20.91 8.16
CA ALA A 16 6.72 -21.26 7.41
C ALA A 16 6.48 -22.19 6.21
N PHE A 17 5.29 -22.15 5.61
CA PHE A 17 5.04 -22.83 4.36
C PHE A 17 5.73 -22.13 3.19
N PRO A 18 6.17 -22.85 2.17
CA PRO A 18 6.83 -22.28 1.01
C PRO A 18 5.88 -21.34 0.25
N LEU A 19 6.41 -20.20 -0.17
CA LEU A 19 5.73 -19.20 -0.99
C LEU A 19 6.55 -18.94 -2.25
N SER A 20 5.90 -18.89 -3.40
CA SER A 20 6.53 -18.37 -4.62
C SER A 20 6.60 -16.85 -4.58
N GLY A 21 7.52 -16.25 -5.35
CA GLY A 21 7.63 -14.80 -5.47
C GLY A 21 6.34 -14.16 -5.99
N ALA A 22 5.69 -14.80 -6.96
CA ALA A 22 4.41 -14.33 -7.50
C ALA A 22 3.30 -14.38 -6.44
N GLU A 23 3.20 -15.44 -5.64
CA GLU A 23 2.20 -15.55 -4.57
C GLU A 23 2.40 -14.49 -3.50
N ALA A 24 3.64 -14.20 -3.10
CA ALA A 24 3.95 -13.16 -2.14
C ALA A 24 3.55 -11.77 -2.66
N TRP A 25 3.86 -11.44 -3.93
CA TRP A 25 3.44 -10.19 -4.56
C TRP A 25 1.92 -10.09 -4.73
N LEU A 26 1.28 -11.12 -5.26
CA LEU A 26 -0.16 -11.14 -5.47
C LEU A 26 -0.92 -11.06 -4.14
N GLY A 27 -0.47 -11.79 -3.11
CA GLY A 27 -1.06 -11.73 -1.77
C GLY A 27 -0.94 -10.35 -1.13
N SER A 28 0.21 -9.69 -1.28
CA SER A 28 0.40 -8.32 -0.79
C SER A 28 -0.48 -7.31 -1.55
N PHE A 29 -0.63 -7.44 -2.87
CA PHE A 29 -1.57 -6.61 -3.64
C PHE A 29 -3.02 -6.88 -3.25
N CYS A 30 -3.41 -8.14 -3.03
CA CYS A 30 -4.73 -8.48 -2.54
C CYS A 30 -5.04 -7.76 -1.21
N TYR A 31 -4.08 -7.76 -0.28
CA TYR A 31 -4.25 -7.04 0.98
C TYR A 31 -4.32 -5.53 0.79
N THR A 32 -3.46 -4.97 -0.06
CA THR A 32 -3.44 -3.54 -0.36
C THR A 32 -4.78 -3.06 -0.92
N PHE A 33 -5.36 -3.79 -1.88
CA PHE A 33 -6.69 -3.46 -2.41
C PHE A 33 -7.83 -3.75 -1.41
N GLN A 34 -7.73 -4.82 -0.63
CA GLN A 34 -8.68 -5.09 0.45
C GLN A 34 -8.77 -3.89 1.38
N LEU A 35 -7.63 -3.43 1.90
CA LEU A 35 -7.57 -2.30 2.82
C LEU A 35 -8.13 -1.01 2.19
N TYR A 36 -7.85 -0.78 0.91
CA TYR A 36 -8.41 0.36 0.19
C TYR A 36 -9.93 0.35 0.18
N PHE A 37 -10.55 -0.77 -0.22
CA PHE A 37 -12.00 -0.86 -0.33
C PHE A 37 -12.70 -0.93 1.03
N ASP A 38 -12.10 -1.60 2.01
CA ASP A 38 -12.62 -1.64 3.37
C ASP A 38 -12.65 -0.24 3.98
N PHE A 39 -11.57 0.54 3.82
CA PHE A 39 -11.48 1.88 4.36
C PHE A 39 -12.34 2.90 3.58
N SER A 40 -12.38 2.81 2.25
CA SER A 40 -13.25 3.63 1.41
C SER A 40 -14.71 3.40 1.74
N GLY A 41 -15.14 2.13 1.79
CA GLY A 41 -16.51 1.77 2.10
C GLY A 41 -16.94 2.20 3.51
N TYR A 42 -16.06 1.99 4.50
CA TYR A 42 -16.31 2.47 5.87
C TYR A 42 -16.47 3.99 5.93
N THR A 43 -15.59 4.73 5.24
CA THR A 43 -15.64 6.20 5.21
C THR A 43 -16.92 6.69 4.55
N ASP A 44 -17.32 6.10 3.43
CA ASP A 44 -18.56 6.46 2.71
C ASP A 44 -19.80 6.17 3.57
N MET A 45 -19.84 5.04 4.28
CA MET A 45 -20.90 4.72 5.23
C MET A 45 -20.96 5.72 6.40
N ALA A 46 -19.81 6.08 6.97
CA ALA A 46 -19.73 7.03 8.08
C ALA A 46 -20.20 8.43 7.66
N LEU A 47 -19.75 8.91 6.48
CA LEU A 47 -20.19 10.19 5.92
C LEU A 47 -21.69 10.21 5.61
N GLY A 48 -22.21 9.12 5.01
CA GLY A 48 -23.63 8.97 4.70
C GLY A 48 -24.49 8.98 5.96
N LEU A 49 -24.11 8.22 6.98
CA LEU A 49 -24.81 8.18 8.27
C LEU A 49 -24.75 9.53 8.98
N GLY A 50 -23.60 10.21 8.97
CA GLY A 50 -23.46 11.57 9.51
C GLY A 50 -24.43 12.54 8.85
N LEU A 51 -24.53 12.53 7.51
CA LEU A 51 -25.47 13.38 6.76
C LEU A 51 -26.92 13.07 7.10
N MET A 52 -27.30 11.81 7.27
CA MET A 52 -28.65 11.42 7.71
C MET A 52 -29.00 11.97 9.09
N LEU A 53 -28.01 12.13 9.97
CA LEU A 53 -28.16 12.72 11.30
C LEU A 53 -28.00 14.25 11.31
N GLY A 54 -27.84 14.90 10.15
CA GLY A 54 -27.60 16.35 10.04
C GLY A 54 -26.17 16.77 10.41
N LEU A 55 -25.24 15.83 10.57
CA LEU A 55 -23.84 16.10 10.91
C LEU A 55 -22.97 16.09 9.65
N ARG A 56 -22.16 17.12 9.47
CA ARG A 56 -21.13 17.15 8.42
C ARG A 56 -19.80 16.67 9.00
N LEU A 57 -19.47 15.43 8.74
CA LEU A 57 -18.18 14.86 9.14
C LEU A 57 -17.07 15.30 8.18
N PRO A 58 -15.82 15.47 8.67
CA PRO A 58 -14.67 15.75 7.82
C PRO A 58 -14.36 14.56 6.91
N GLU A 59 -14.01 14.84 5.67
CA GLU A 59 -13.64 13.83 4.69
C GLU A 59 -12.20 13.35 4.94
N ASN A 60 -12.01 12.05 5.17
CA ASN A 60 -10.70 11.46 5.49
C ASN A 60 -10.08 10.63 4.34
N PHE A 61 -10.85 10.32 3.29
CA PHE A 61 -10.40 9.42 2.23
C PHE A 61 -10.54 10.07 0.86
N ASN A 62 -9.42 10.27 0.16
CA ASN A 62 -9.40 10.88 -1.17
C ASN A 62 -8.41 10.16 -2.09
N SER A 63 -8.76 8.96 -2.55
CA SER A 63 -7.99 8.16 -3.52
C SER A 63 -6.48 8.08 -3.23
N PRO A 64 -6.06 7.59 -2.06
CA PRO A 64 -4.66 7.66 -1.64
C PRO A 64 -3.68 6.98 -2.60
N TYR A 65 -4.11 5.95 -3.33
CA TYR A 65 -3.26 5.24 -4.30
C TYR A 65 -3.08 5.98 -5.65
N LYS A 66 -3.81 7.08 -5.88
CA LYS A 66 -3.57 8.03 -6.97
C LYS A 66 -2.55 9.12 -6.58
N SER A 67 -2.10 9.14 -5.33
CA SER A 67 -1.19 10.16 -4.83
C SER A 67 0.20 10.05 -5.46
N THR A 68 0.78 11.18 -5.82
CA THR A 68 2.16 11.30 -6.31
C THR A 68 3.20 11.30 -5.18
N GLY A 69 2.76 11.16 -3.92
CA GLY A 69 3.64 11.10 -2.77
C GLY A 69 2.92 10.75 -1.48
N ILE A 70 3.66 10.16 -0.56
CA ILE A 70 3.18 9.63 0.72
C ILE A 70 2.62 10.74 1.64
N VAL A 71 2.97 12.00 1.39
CA VAL A 71 2.55 13.15 2.21
C VAL A 71 1.03 13.36 2.21
N ASP A 72 0.37 13.02 1.12
CA ASP A 72 -1.07 13.27 0.94
C ASP A 72 -1.92 12.17 1.63
N PHE A 73 -1.29 11.24 2.32
CA PHE A 73 -1.93 10.02 2.80
C PHE A 73 -2.38 10.06 4.28
N TRP A 74 -1.72 10.77 5.22
CA TRP A 74 -1.96 10.60 6.66
C TRP A 74 -1.91 11.82 7.57
N LEU A 75 -2.78 11.81 8.58
CA LEU A 75 -2.70 12.40 9.94
C LEU A 75 -2.15 13.85 10.06
N ARG A 76 -2.54 14.72 9.13
CA ARG A 76 -2.13 16.12 9.18
C ARG A 76 -2.65 16.84 10.45
N ASP A 77 -3.88 16.64 10.80
CA ASP A 77 -4.58 17.55 11.69
C ASP A 77 -4.54 17.13 13.18
N PHE A 78 -4.44 15.83 13.46
CA PHE A 78 -4.59 15.34 14.84
C PHE A 78 -3.27 15.21 15.61
N LEU A 79 -2.14 15.01 14.94
CA LEU A 79 -0.88 14.78 15.62
C LEU A 79 0.25 15.68 15.11
N TYR A 80 0.36 15.87 13.79
CA TYR A 80 1.45 16.66 13.21
C TYR A 80 1.37 18.14 13.58
N ILE A 81 0.18 18.75 13.54
CA ILE A 81 -0.02 20.17 13.89
C ILE A 81 0.23 20.41 15.39
N PRO A 82 -0.30 19.60 16.35
CA PRO A 82 -0.01 19.76 17.76
C PRO A 82 1.48 19.59 18.13
N LEU A 83 2.22 18.75 17.42
CA LEU A 83 3.68 18.60 17.61
C LEU A 83 4.51 19.79 17.08
N GLY A 84 3.84 20.84 16.57
CA GLY A 84 4.48 22.06 16.07
C GLY A 84 4.57 22.14 14.55
N GLY A 85 4.14 21.12 13.81
CA GLY A 85 4.06 21.13 12.36
C GLY A 85 5.37 21.60 11.68
N ASN A 86 5.25 22.55 10.76
CA ASN A 86 6.37 23.15 10.00
C ASN A 86 7.03 24.34 10.70
N ARG A 87 6.51 24.79 11.87
CA ARG A 87 6.83 26.10 12.46
C ARG A 87 8.24 26.17 13.05
N ALA A 88 8.88 25.05 13.33
CA ALA A 88 10.14 24.99 14.09
C ALA A 88 11.38 24.59 13.25
N GLY A 89 11.31 24.71 11.92
CA GLY A 89 12.41 24.39 11.01
C GLY A 89 12.38 22.95 10.46
N ARG A 90 13.13 22.70 9.36
CA ARG A 90 13.05 21.45 8.58
C ARG A 90 13.40 20.20 9.38
N LEU A 91 14.43 20.26 10.24
CA LEU A 91 14.84 19.08 11.01
C LEU A 91 13.76 18.66 12.03
N LYS A 92 13.13 19.63 12.69
CA LYS A 92 12.03 19.38 13.60
C LYS A 92 10.79 18.89 12.87
N GLN A 93 10.56 19.34 11.65
CA GLN A 93 9.49 18.85 10.77
C GLN A 93 9.66 17.35 10.50
N TYR A 94 10.85 16.91 10.08
CA TYR A 94 11.11 15.49 9.80
C TYR A 94 10.96 14.62 11.04
N ARG A 95 11.49 15.09 12.18
CA ARG A 95 11.31 14.43 13.47
C ARG A 95 9.82 14.30 13.82
N ASN A 96 9.05 15.38 13.66
CA ASN A 96 7.63 15.38 14.00
C ASN A 96 6.84 14.42 13.09
N LEU A 97 7.13 14.39 11.78
CA LEU A 97 6.55 13.42 10.86
C LEU A 97 6.87 11.98 11.28
N PHE A 98 8.14 11.71 11.57
CA PHE A 98 8.57 10.38 12.01
C PHE A 98 7.88 9.95 13.30
N LEU A 99 7.88 10.81 14.32
CA LEU A 99 7.24 10.54 15.61
C LEU A 99 5.71 10.36 15.46
N THR A 100 5.07 11.18 14.62
CA THR A 100 3.64 11.06 14.35
C THR A 100 3.30 9.67 13.80
N MET A 101 4.06 9.19 12.83
CA MET A 101 3.83 7.89 12.23
C MET A 101 4.18 6.74 13.18
N LEU A 102 5.25 6.89 13.98
CA LEU A 102 5.64 5.89 14.96
C LEU A 102 4.57 5.73 16.05
N ILE A 103 4.03 6.85 16.57
CA ILE A 103 2.94 6.84 17.55
C ILE A 103 1.66 6.28 16.92
N GLY A 104 1.36 6.65 15.66
CA GLY A 104 0.25 6.08 14.90
C GLY A 104 0.38 4.56 14.75
N GLY A 105 1.59 4.05 14.49
CA GLY A 105 1.87 2.61 14.49
C GLY A 105 1.58 1.95 15.84
N ALA A 106 2.08 2.52 16.93
CA ALA A 106 1.81 2.04 18.28
C ALA A 106 0.32 2.04 18.64
N TRP A 107 -0.44 3.00 18.13
CA TRP A 107 -1.89 3.10 18.34
C TRP A 107 -2.66 1.96 17.67
N HIS A 108 -2.19 1.43 16.53
CA HIS A 108 -2.81 0.32 15.82
C HIS A 108 -2.68 -1.02 16.56
N GLY A 109 -1.71 -1.16 17.45
CA GLY A 109 -1.55 -2.36 18.27
C GLY A 109 -0.18 -2.44 18.96
N ALA A 110 -0.08 -3.27 19.99
CA ALA A 110 1.13 -3.45 20.79
C ALA A 110 2.21 -4.33 20.11
N GLY A 111 2.04 -4.66 18.84
CA GLY A 111 2.98 -5.51 18.08
C GLY A 111 4.15 -4.73 17.47
N TRP A 112 5.32 -5.36 17.43
CA TRP A 112 6.51 -4.79 16.77
C TRP A 112 6.31 -4.53 15.26
N THR A 113 5.41 -5.27 14.61
CA THR A 113 5.04 -5.07 13.21
C THR A 113 4.40 -3.70 12.99
N PHE A 114 3.50 -3.26 13.87
CA PHE A 114 2.89 -1.94 13.80
C PHE A 114 3.89 -0.81 14.07
N MET A 115 4.80 -1.00 15.03
CA MET A 115 5.88 -0.04 15.30
C MET A 115 6.81 0.12 14.09
N LEU A 116 7.20 -1.01 13.47
CA LEU A 116 8.03 -1.01 12.28
C LEU A 116 7.32 -0.37 11.09
N TRP A 117 6.03 -0.66 10.90
CA TRP A 117 5.20 -0.02 9.89
C TRP A 117 5.17 1.51 10.06
N GLY A 118 4.93 1.99 11.29
CA GLY A 118 4.95 3.43 11.59
C GLY A 118 6.31 4.06 11.32
N ALA A 119 7.41 3.39 11.72
CA ALA A 119 8.77 3.86 11.46
C ALA A 119 9.08 3.95 9.96
N LEU A 120 8.72 2.93 9.16
CA LEU A 120 8.89 2.92 7.71
C LEU A 120 8.13 4.06 7.03
N HIS A 121 6.86 4.28 7.39
CA HIS A 121 6.06 5.39 6.87
C HIS A 121 6.65 6.74 7.26
N GLY A 122 7.05 6.93 8.53
CA GLY A 122 7.68 8.15 9.00
C GLY A 122 8.99 8.47 8.28
N LEU A 123 9.79 7.44 8.00
CA LEU A 123 11.02 7.57 7.22
C LEU A 123 10.71 7.97 5.78
N MET A 124 9.79 7.26 5.11
CA MET A 124 9.40 7.55 3.72
C MET A 124 8.82 8.95 3.57
N LEU A 125 7.97 9.41 4.50
CA LEU A 125 7.47 10.78 4.54
C LEU A 125 8.60 11.79 4.67
N SER A 126 9.54 11.56 5.57
CA SER A 126 10.68 12.45 5.79
C SER A 126 11.56 12.54 4.55
N VAL A 127 11.86 11.41 3.92
CA VAL A 127 12.63 11.34 2.66
C VAL A 127 11.89 12.06 1.52
N ASN A 128 10.58 11.84 1.39
CA ASN A 128 9.77 12.50 0.35
C ASN A 128 9.77 14.02 0.54
N HIS A 129 9.57 14.52 1.77
CA HIS A 129 9.64 15.95 2.07
C HIS A 129 11.02 16.53 1.78
N PHE A 130 12.07 15.83 2.16
CA PHE A 130 13.45 16.24 1.86
C PHE A 130 13.71 16.33 0.36
N PHE A 131 13.32 15.31 -0.38
CA PHE A 131 13.49 15.26 -1.83
C PHE A 131 12.70 16.37 -2.53
N ARG A 132 11.40 16.52 -2.24
CA ARG A 132 10.56 17.60 -2.80
C ARG A 132 11.12 18.98 -2.49
N ALA A 133 11.64 19.21 -1.28
CA ALA A 133 12.26 20.49 -0.92
C ALA A 133 13.56 20.79 -1.71
N ARG A 134 14.28 19.74 -2.16
CA ARG A 134 15.51 19.89 -2.96
C ARG A 134 15.23 20.13 -4.43
N ILE A 135 14.19 19.52 -4.99
CA ILE A 135 13.87 19.65 -6.41
C ILE A 135 12.94 20.83 -6.73
N LYS A 136 12.35 21.47 -5.72
CA LYS A 136 11.40 22.57 -5.87
C LYS A 136 11.97 23.70 -6.74
N GLY A 137 11.26 24.04 -7.83
CA GLY A 137 11.69 25.06 -8.81
C GLY A 137 12.79 24.60 -9.77
N SER A 138 13.21 23.34 -9.74
CA SER A 138 14.23 22.78 -10.64
C SER A 138 13.61 22.20 -11.91
N ARG A 139 14.46 22.01 -12.94
CA ARG A 139 14.05 21.26 -14.15
C ARG A 139 13.60 19.84 -13.84
N LEU A 140 14.16 19.23 -12.79
CA LEU A 140 13.79 17.88 -12.37
C LEU A 140 12.34 17.80 -11.88
N GLU A 141 11.84 18.82 -11.18
CA GLU A 141 10.42 18.89 -10.78
C GLU A 141 9.50 18.89 -12.00
N ALA A 142 9.81 19.72 -13.01
CA ALA A 142 9.04 19.77 -14.26
C ALA A 142 9.08 18.44 -15.04
N VAL A 143 10.24 17.78 -15.06
CA VAL A 143 10.42 16.48 -15.73
C VAL A 143 9.62 15.39 -15.01
N LEU A 144 9.64 15.34 -13.68
CA LEU A 144 8.87 14.37 -12.90
C LEU A 144 7.35 14.63 -12.95
N ALA A 145 6.94 15.87 -13.22
CA ALA A 145 5.54 16.23 -13.42
C ALA A 145 5.02 15.83 -14.81
N ALA A 146 5.91 15.56 -15.79
CA ALA A 146 5.52 15.10 -17.12
C ALA A 146 4.80 13.74 -17.05
N ALA A 147 3.78 13.57 -17.91
CA ALA A 147 2.83 12.44 -17.84
C ALA A 147 3.48 11.05 -17.69
N PRO A 148 4.48 10.61 -18.48
CA PRO A 148 5.04 9.28 -18.34
C PRO A 148 5.78 9.09 -17.01
N LEU A 149 6.57 10.09 -16.56
CA LEU A 149 7.32 10.01 -15.30
C LEU A 149 6.42 10.17 -14.07
N ARG A 150 5.33 10.91 -14.19
CA ARG A 150 4.30 10.98 -13.17
C ARG A 150 3.68 9.60 -12.89
N MET A 151 3.38 8.83 -13.93
CA MET A 151 2.86 7.46 -13.78
C MET A 151 3.86 6.56 -13.07
N LEU A 152 5.15 6.65 -13.42
CA LEU A 152 6.21 5.91 -12.72
C LEU A 152 6.33 6.33 -11.24
N THR A 153 6.19 7.61 -10.95
CA THR A 153 6.21 8.11 -9.56
C THR A 153 5.03 7.57 -8.75
N ILE A 154 3.82 7.53 -9.33
CA ILE A 154 2.65 6.93 -8.71
C ILE A 154 2.88 5.43 -8.46
N ALA A 155 3.34 4.70 -9.47
CA ALA A 155 3.63 3.27 -9.35
C ALA A 155 4.68 2.98 -8.28
N PHE A 156 5.77 3.75 -8.24
CA PHE A 156 6.80 3.63 -7.22
C PHE A 156 6.25 3.90 -5.81
N THR A 157 5.48 4.97 -5.65
CA THR A 157 4.82 5.30 -4.37
C THR A 157 3.90 4.18 -3.93
N PHE A 158 3.09 3.64 -4.85
CA PHE A 158 2.20 2.52 -4.58
C PHE A 158 2.97 1.27 -4.13
N LEU A 159 4.07 0.92 -4.80
CA LEU A 159 4.91 -0.22 -4.42
C LEU A 159 5.55 -0.03 -3.04
N CYS A 160 6.00 1.18 -2.70
CA CYS A 160 6.53 1.49 -1.37
C CYS A 160 5.45 1.32 -0.28
N ILE A 161 4.23 1.80 -0.55
CA ILE A 161 3.09 1.64 0.37
C ILE A 161 2.73 0.15 0.48
N ASN A 162 2.65 -0.57 -0.64
CA ASN A 162 2.38 -2.01 -0.65
C ASN A 162 3.41 -2.78 0.20
N ALA A 163 4.69 -2.44 0.07
CA ALA A 163 5.72 -3.03 0.92
C ALA A 163 5.46 -2.77 2.41
N CYS A 164 5.08 -1.56 2.79
CA CYS A 164 4.73 -1.27 4.19
C CYS A 164 3.51 -2.05 4.68
N TRP A 165 2.53 -2.30 3.81
CA TRP A 165 1.37 -3.11 4.18
C TRP A 165 1.70 -4.57 4.49
N VAL A 166 2.79 -5.11 3.94
CA VAL A 166 3.27 -6.45 4.31
C VAL A 166 3.58 -6.53 5.80
N VAL A 167 4.33 -5.56 6.33
CA VAL A 167 4.65 -5.52 7.76
C VAL A 167 3.40 -5.32 8.61
N PHE A 168 2.48 -4.46 8.16
CA PHE A 168 1.25 -4.19 8.88
C PHE A 168 0.34 -5.42 9.00
N ARG A 169 0.25 -6.23 7.92
CA ARG A 169 -0.61 -7.43 7.87
C ARG A 169 -0.02 -8.62 8.59
N ALA A 170 1.29 -8.75 8.63
CA ALA A 170 1.96 -9.87 9.25
C ALA A 170 1.72 -9.90 10.77
N LEU A 171 1.53 -11.09 11.33
CA LEU A 171 1.35 -11.28 12.77
C LEU A 171 2.69 -11.23 13.52
N SER A 172 3.79 -11.57 12.83
CA SER A 172 5.15 -11.58 13.37
C SER A 172 6.13 -10.90 12.43
N LEU A 173 7.28 -10.46 12.96
CA LEU A 173 8.38 -9.95 12.13
C LEU A 173 8.97 -11.06 11.24
N ASP A 174 8.99 -12.29 11.73
CA ASP A 174 9.46 -13.45 10.96
C ASP A 174 8.53 -13.76 9.79
N GLY A 175 7.20 -13.69 10.00
CA GLY A 175 6.21 -13.80 8.94
C GLY A 175 6.38 -12.73 7.87
N ALA A 176 6.55 -11.47 8.27
CA ALA A 176 6.83 -10.36 7.35
C ALA A 176 8.13 -10.60 6.55
N LEU A 177 9.20 -11.03 7.23
CA LEU A 177 10.49 -11.30 6.59
C LEU A 177 10.38 -12.43 5.56
N ARG A 178 9.61 -13.48 5.84
CA ARG A 178 9.36 -14.58 4.89
C ARG A 178 8.62 -14.10 3.65
N VAL A 179 7.60 -13.24 3.81
CA VAL A 179 6.92 -12.62 2.66
C VAL A 179 7.89 -11.79 1.84
N TYR A 180 8.71 -10.93 2.45
CA TYR A 180 9.71 -10.15 1.73
C TYR A 180 10.76 -11.03 1.07
N THR A 181 11.25 -12.08 1.76
CA THR A 181 12.19 -13.01 1.18
C THR A 181 11.58 -13.66 -0.06
N ALA A 182 10.33 -14.13 0.01
CA ALA A 182 9.63 -14.66 -1.15
C ALA A 182 9.46 -13.62 -2.27
N MET A 183 9.12 -12.38 -1.95
CA MET A 183 8.96 -11.29 -2.93
C MET A 183 10.24 -10.99 -3.72
N PHE A 184 11.41 -11.01 -3.08
CA PHE A 184 12.65 -10.51 -3.69
C PHE A 184 13.66 -11.61 -4.03
N THR A 185 13.71 -12.70 -3.25
CA THR A 185 14.60 -13.79 -3.52
C THR A 185 13.88 -15.03 -4.01
N GLY A 186 12.55 -15.11 -3.79
CA GLY A 186 11.63 -16.20 -4.03
C GLY A 186 12.23 -17.57 -3.66
N PRO A 187 11.54 -18.58 -3.31
CA PRO A 187 12.05 -19.85 -3.73
C PRO A 187 11.89 -19.82 -5.25
N PHE A 188 12.91 -19.36 -5.91
CA PHE A 188 13.19 -19.76 -7.28
C PHE A 188 13.42 -21.27 -7.32
N ASN A 189 13.03 -21.95 -6.26
CA ASN A 189 12.86 -23.37 -6.17
C ASN A 189 11.69 -23.68 -7.07
N ALA A 190 12.03 -24.17 -8.25
CA ALA A 190 11.05 -24.88 -9.05
C ALA A 190 10.21 -25.72 -8.08
N PRO A 191 8.87 -25.67 -8.15
CA PRO A 191 8.04 -26.55 -7.35
C PRO A 191 8.60 -27.97 -7.52
N ASP A 192 8.53 -28.77 -6.46
CA ASP A 192 9.04 -30.16 -6.49
C ASP A 192 8.53 -30.96 -7.70
N GLY A 193 7.48 -30.46 -8.38
CA GLY A 193 6.96 -30.93 -9.66
C GLY A 193 7.64 -30.44 -10.93
N ALA A 194 8.42 -29.33 -10.92
CA ALA A 194 9.03 -28.84 -12.18
C ALA A 194 10.15 -29.76 -12.67
N ALA A 195 10.90 -30.35 -11.78
CA ALA A 195 11.85 -31.44 -12.11
C ALA A 195 11.11 -32.70 -12.63
N ALA A 196 9.93 -32.99 -12.08
CA ALA A 196 9.05 -34.06 -12.54
C ALA A 196 8.40 -33.77 -13.92
N GLN A 197 8.29 -32.49 -14.31
CA GLN A 197 7.77 -32.06 -15.60
C GLN A 197 8.85 -31.90 -16.68
N GLY A 198 10.12 -32.25 -16.36
CA GLY A 198 11.23 -32.13 -17.31
C GLY A 198 11.63 -30.70 -17.71
N LEU A 199 11.20 -29.69 -16.90
CA LEU A 199 11.53 -28.28 -17.15
C LEU A 199 12.97 -28.03 -16.70
N SER A 200 13.75 -27.35 -17.54
CA SER A 200 15.15 -26.98 -17.26
C SER A 200 15.42 -25.51 -17.61
N GLY A 201 16.44 -24.93 -17.00
CA GLY A 201 16.89 -23.58 -17.32
C GLY A 201 15.81 -22.49 -17.10
N ALA A 202 15.64 -21.62 -18.07
CA ALA A 202 14.73 -20.47 -17.99
C ALA A 202 13.25 -20.86 -17.76
N SER A 203 12.81 -22.02 -18.27
CA SER A 203 11.44 -22.51 -18.07
C SER A 203 11.18 -22.95 -16.63
N ALA A 204 12.18 -23.55 -15.97
CA ALA A 204 12.10 -23.91 -14.56
C ALA A 204 12.07 -22.66 -13.66
N LEU A 205 12.87 -21.63 -14.01
CA LEU A 205 12.83 -20.33 -13.33
C LEU A 205 11.48 -19.65 -13.47
N LEU A 206 10.91 -19.63 -14.68
CA LEU A 206 9.57 -19.08 -14.91
C LEU A 206 8.49 -19.85 -14.17
N ALA A 207 8.57 -21.18 -14.12
CA ALA A 207 7.64 -22.02 -13.36
C ALA A 207 7.70 -21.74 -11.86
N GLY A 208 8.90 -21.48 -11.31
CA GLY A 208 9.07 -21.07 -9.91
C GLY A 208 8.49 -19.69 -9.58
N TRP A 209 8.30 -18.85 -10.58
CA TRP A 209 7.64 -17.55 -10.43
C TRP A 209 6.12 -17.61 -10.55
N LEU A 210 5.57 -18.66 -11.15
CA LEU A 210 4.12 -18.78 -11.31
C LEU A 210 3.47 -19.17 -9.97
N PRO A 211 2.27 -18.67 -9.70
CA PRO A 211 1.53 -19.01 -8.49
C PRO A 211 1.08 -20.48 -8.56
N ASN A 212 1.47 -21.28 -7.56
CA ASN A 212 1.29 -22.71 -7.59
C ASN A 212 0.19 -23.23 -6.67
N HIS A 213 0.00 -22.61 -5.48
CA HIS A 213 -0.85 -23.16 -4.43
C HIS A 213 -2.06 -22.27 -4.11
N TYR A 214 -1.86 -20.97 -4.00
CA TYR A 214 -2.87 -20.06 -3.46
C TYR A 214 -3.64 -19.28 -4.55
N PHE A 215 -3.10 -19.18 -5.76
CA PHE A 215 -3.66 -18.42 -6.88
C PHE A 215 -3.93 -19.34 -8.08
N GLN A 216 -4.84 -20.29 -7.90
CA GLN A 216 -5.24 -21.20 -8.97
C GLN A 216 -6.37 -20.59 -9.82
N GLY A 217 -6.31 -20.83 -11.12
CA GLY A 217 -7.31 -20.35 -12.07
C GLY A 217 -7.19 -18.85 -12.38
N TRP A 218 -8.15 -18.33 -13.12
CA TRP A 218 -8.17 -16.93 -13.60
C TRP A 218 -8.82 -15.94 -12.63
N GLN A 219 -9.60 -16.43 -11.68
CA GLN A 219 -10.42 -15.62 -10.78
C GLN A 219 -9.63 -14.60 -9.94
N PRO A 220 -8.51 -14.95 -9.27
CA PRO A 220 -7.75 -13.98 -8.49
C PRO A 220 -7.16 -12.87 -9.35
N PHE A 221 -6.72 -13.19 -10.57
CA PHE A 221 -6.17 -12.20 -11.50
C PHE A 221 -7.26 -11.25 -12.02
N ALA A 222 -8.44 -11.77 -12.33
CA ALA A 222 -9.58 -10.96 -12.71
C ALA A 222 -10.01 -10.01 -11.60
N LEU A 223 -10.05 -10.48 -10.35
CA LEU A 223 -10.37 -9.65 -9.18
C LEU A 223 -9.32 -8.56 -8.97
N LEU A 224 -8.03 -8.88 -9.03
CA LEU A 224 -6.96 -7.89 -8.90
C LEU A 224 -7.02 -6.85 -10.02
N THR A 225 -7.24 -7.29 -11.27
CA THR A 225 -7.39 -6.39 -12.41
C THR A 225 -8.60 -5.48 -12.23
N LEU A 226 -9.74 -6.02 -11.81
CA LEU A 226 -10.94 -5.23 -11.52
C LEU A 226 -10.66 -4.19 -10.43
N CYS A 227 -10.03 -4.58 -9.33
CA CYS A 227 -9.66 -3.66 -8.25
C CYS A 227 -8.73 -2.56 -8.75
N ALA A 228 -7.71 -2.89 -9.53
CA ALA A 228 -6.79 -1.92 -10.12
C ALA A 228 -7.52 -0.94 -11.05
N VAL A 229 -8.38 -1.42 -11.93
CA VAL A 229 -9.19 -0.59 -12.83
C VAL A 229 -10.09 0.35 -12.02
N LEU A 230 -10.79 -0.16 -11.01
CA LEU A 230 -11.66 0.66 -10.16
C LEU A 230 -10.88 1.77 -9.44
N VAL A 231 -9.70 1.45 -8.90
CA VAL A 231 -8.88 2.43 -8.16
C VAL A 231 -8.29 3.51 -9.06
N TRP A 232 -7.78 3.16 -10.25
CA TRP A 232 -7.02 4.12 -11.08
C TRP A 232 -7.81 4.72 -12.24
N ALA A 233 -8.76 3.99 -12.83
CA ALA A 233 -9.52 4.46 -13.99
C ALA A 233 -10.85 5.15 -13.62
N PHE A 234 -11.44 4.81 -12.47
CA PHE A 234 -12.71 5.38 -12.07
C PHE A 234 -12.57 6.53 -11.06
N PRO A 235 -13.49 7.50 -11.08
CA PRO A 235 -13.57 8.53 -10.06
C PRO A 235 -13.96 7.91 -8.71
N ASN A 236 -13.48 8.51 -7.62
CA ASN A 236 -13.92 8.12 -6.27
C ASN A 236 -15.34 8.64 -5.98
N SER A 237 -15.96 8.16 -4.89
CA SER A 237 -17.30 8.57 -4.45
C SER A 237 -17.44 10.10 -4.30
N ARG A 238 -16.39 10.76 -3.84
CA ARG A 238 -16.33 12.22 -3.70
C ARG A 238 -16.35 12.94 -5.05
N GLU A 239 -15.50 12.51 -6.00
CA GLU A 239 -15.45 13.09 -7.35
C GLU A 239 -16.81 12.94 -8.06
N ILE A 240 -17.49 11.81 -7.87
CA ILE A 240 -18.84 11.58 -8.41
C ILE A 240 -19.86 12.54 -7.79
N LEU A 241 -19.81 12.75 -6.47
CA LEU A 241 -20.75 13.61 -5.76
C LEU A 241 -20.50 15.11 -6.04
N GLN A 242 -19.24 15.52 -6.20
CA GLN A 242 -18.89 16.89 -6.56
C GLN A 242 -19.26 17.23 -8.00
N GLY A 243 -18.96 16.34 -8.96
CA GLY A 243 -19.35 16.51 -10.37
C GLY A 243 -20.87 16.61 -10.58
N ARG A 244 -21.69 16.04 -9.69
CA ARG A 244 -23.15 16.23 -9.69
C ARG A 244 -23.59 17.59 -9.15
N ARG A 245 -22.80 18.23 -8.28
CA ARG A 245 -23.13 19.56 -7.75
C ARG A 245 -22.78 20.68 -8.72
N ASP A 246 -21.74 20.50 -9.52
CA ASP A 246 -21.29 21.50 -10.51
C ASP A 246 -22.07 21.39 -11.83
N GLY A 247 -22.87 20.36 -12.04
CA GLY A 247 -23.69 20.10 -13.23
C GLY A 247 -25.21 20.34 -13.04
N SER A 248 -25.62 20.81 -11.87
CA SER A 248 -26.99 21.24 -11.54
C SER A 248 -26.99 22.72 -11.17
#